data_8b270659b34ab07209f6c4b2dbfefd89
#
_entry.id   8b270659b34ab07209f6c4b2dbfefd89
#
_cell.length_a   1.000
_cell.length_b   1.000
_cell.length_c   1.000
_cell.angle_alpha   90.00
_cell.angle_beta   90.00
_cell.angle_gamma   90.00
#
_symmetry.space_group_name_H-M   'P 1'
#
loop_
_entity.id
_entity.type
_entity.pdbx_description
1 polymer ?
#
loop_
_entity_poly.entity_id
_entity_poly.type
_entity_poly.pdbx_seq_one_letter_code
_entity_poly.pdbx_strand_id
1 'polypeptide(L)'
;SGDVFADGINTKNEETEIEVKRKVGMVFQNPDNQIIASIVEEDVAFGPENLGIPPKEIEKRVEDALKAVDMWEFRKSTPHHLSGGQKQRIAIAGIIAMQPECLVLDEPTAMLDPKGRAEIISTLHRLNRDKGITVVLITHYMEEAENVDRVIVMNDGEIIADDKPKVIFSDVERLKKVGLDVPQTAELLYNLKKNGFAVDTHALSIKEAAEQIISALHSEEK
;
A
#
# COMPACT_ATOMS: atom_id res chain seq x y z
N SER A 1 -11.34 19.30 -9.99
CA SER A 1 -10.60 20.45 -9.46
C SER A 1 -10.83 20.52 -7.96
N GLY A 2 -9.79 20.59 -7.18
CA GLY A 2 -9.83 20.66 -5.72
C GLY A 2 -8.49 21.13 -5.19
N ASP A 3 -8.35 21.26 -3.88
CA ASP A 3 -7.09 21.53 -3.21
C ASP A 3 -6.65 20.30 -2.43
N VAL A 4 -5.34 20.02 -2.48
CA VAL A 4 -4.71 18.98 -1.69
C VAL A 4 -3.73 19.64 -0.74
N PHE A 5 -3.77 19.24 0.52
CA PHE A 5 -2.88 19.74 1.55
C PHE A 5 -2.03 18.60 2.10
N ALA A 6 -0.72 18.80 2.12
CA ALA A 6 0.24 17.91 2.75
C ALA A 6 0.82 18.63 3.97
N ASP A 7 0.54 18.16 5.16
CA ASP A 7 0.94 18.79 6.44
C ASP A 7 0.63 20.30 6.49
N GLY A 8 -0.59 20.68 6.08
CA GLY A 8 -1.06 22.07 6.04
C GLY A 8 -0.56 22.89 4.85
N ILE A 9 0.30 22.35 3.98
CA ILE A 9 0.85 23.04 2.82
C ILE A 9 -0.01 22.70 1.60
N ASN A 10 -0.51 23.71 0.89
CA ASN A 10 -1.25 23.50 -0.37
C ASN A 10 -0.29 23.07 -1.47
N THR A 11 -0.54 21.88 -2.06
CA THR A 11 0.32 21.30 -3.11
C THR A 11 0.33 22.08 -4.44
N LYS A 12 -0.57 23.07 -4.61
CA LYS A 12 -0.57 23.97 -5.77
C LYS A 12 0.40 25.14 -5.64
N ASN A 13 0.97 25.37 -4.46
CA ASN A 13 1.90 26.47 -4.26
C ASN A 13 3.30 26.08 -4.72
N GLU A 14 3.75 26.62 -5.85
CA GLU A 14 5.06 26.35 -6.43
C GLU A 14 6.22 26.71 -5.51
N GLU A 15 6.07 27.72 -4.66
CA GLU A 15 7.14 28.14 -3.72
C GLU A 15 7.42 27.07 -2.64
N THR A 16 6.44 26.23 -2.33
CA THR A 16 6.54 25.18 -1.31
C THR A 16 6.62 23.77 -1.89
N GLU A 17 6.73 23.63 -3.21
CA GLU A 17 6.77 22.34 -3.90
C GLU A 17 7.85 21.40 -3.35
N ILE A 18 9.07 21.92 -3.12
CA ILE A 18 10.19 21.13 -2.58
C ILE A 18 9.89 20.65 -1.16
N GLU A 19 9.23 21.47 -0.34
CA GLU A 19 8.85 21.10 1.02
C GLU A 19 7.80 19.96 1.01
N VAL A 20 6.81 20.06 0.13
CA VAL A 20 5.83 18.98 -0.07
C VAL A 20 6.52 17.68 -0.51
N LYS A 21 7.44 17.74 -1.50
CA LYS A 21 8.18 16.58 -1.99
C LYS A 21 9.12 15.95 -0.95
N ARG A 22 9.57 16.71 0.04
CA ARG A 22 10.31 16.17 1.19
C ARG A 22 9.42 15.37 2.13
N LYS A 23 8.19 15.82 2.34
CA LYS A 23 7.24 15.21 3.29
C LYS A 23 6.46 14.05 2.71
N VAL A 24 6.11 14.13 1.42
CA VAL A 24 5.28 13.14 0.74
C VAL A 24 6.06 12.52 -0.42
N GLY A 25 6.38 11.25 -0.28
CA GLY A 25 6.96 10.44 -1.35
C GLY A 25 5.89 9.76 -2.17
N MET A 26 6.09 9.66 -3.48
CA MET A 26 5.15 9.00 -4.39
C MET A 26 5.83 7.86 -5.15
N VAL A 27 5.19 6.69 -5.18
CA VAL A 27 5.63 5.51 -5.93
C VAL A 27 4.59 5.18 -6.97
N PHE A 28 5.00 5.06 -8.23
CA PHE A 28 4.12 4.79 -9.35
C PHE A 28 3.96 3.28 -9.63
N GLN A 29 2.92 2.94 -10.36
CA GLN A 29 2.56 1.57 -10.74
C GLN A 29 3.70 0.82 -11.45
N ASN A 30 4.40 1.49 -12.37
CA ASN A 30 5.48 0.88 -13.14
C ASN A 30 6.85 1.39 -12.64
N PRO A 31 7.66 0.52 -11.97
CA PRO A 31 8.98 0.91 -11.49
C PRO A 31 9.98 1.27 -12.61
N ASP A 32 9.83 0.73 -13.81
CA ASP A 32 10.71 1.07 -14.94
C ASP A 32 10.60 2.54 -15.37
N ASN A 33 9.48 3.21 -15.07
CA ASN A 33 9.31 4.64 -15.31
C ASN A 33 9.92 5.51 -14.21
N GLN A 34 10.31 4.91 -13.08
CA GLN A 34 10.82 5.62 -11.91
C GLN A 34 12.32 5.42 -11.73
N ILE A 35 12.83 4.23 -12.06
CA ILE A 35 14.25 3.90 -11.97
C ILE A 35 15.00 4.52 -13.16
N ILE A 36 16.00 5.35 -12.88
CA ILE A 36 16.74 6.13 -13.89
C ILE A 36 18.23 5.81 -13.95
N ALA A 37 18.84 5.33 -12.85
CA ALA A 37 20.26 5.03 -12.81
C ALA A 37 20.57 3.59 -13.29
N SER A 38 21.82 3.38 -13.71
CA SER A 38 22.31 2.08 -14.16
C SER A 38 22.70 1.14 -13.01
N ILE A 39 22.84 1.65 -11.80
CA ILE A 39 23.22 0.93 -10.57
C ILE A 39 22.20 1.25 -9.49
N VAL A 40 21.77 0.23 -8.75
CA VAL A 40 20.72 0.34 -7.73
C VAL A 40 21.03 1.40 -6.67
N GLU A 41 22.25 1.40 -6.10
CA GLU A 41 22.58 2.38 -5.04
C GLU A 41 22.63 3.81 -5.55
N GLU A 42 22.99 4.04 -6.82
CA GLU A 42 22.99 5.35 -7.45
C GLU A 42 21.54 5.84 -7.66
N ASP A 43 20.64 4.93 -8.02
CA ASP A 43 19.23 5.26 -8.18
C ASP A 43 18.60 5.67 -6.85
N VAL A 44 18.88 4.92 -5.78
CA VAL A 44 18.38 5.22 -4.43
C VAL A 44 19.00 6.52 -3.87
N ALA A 45 20.23 6.87 -4.25
CA ALA A 45 20.89 8.11 -3.86
C ALA A 45 20.32 9.35 -4.54
N PHE A 46 19.72 9.21 -5.72
CA PHE A 46 19.28 10.32 -6.57
C PHE A 46 18.33 11.30 -5.86
N GLY A 47 17.34 10.79 -5.11
CA GLY A 47 16.41 11.62 -4.35
C GLY A 47 17.11 12.47 -3.28
N PRO A 48 17.87 11.87 -2.37
CA PRO A 48 18.67 12.59 -1.37
C PRO A 48 19.66 13.61 -1.97
N GLU A 49 20.31 13.28 -3.11
CA GLU A 49 21.21 14.20 -3.81
C GLU A 49 20.48 15.46 -4.26
N ASN A 50 19.31 15.32 -4.88
CA ASN A 50 18.49 16.44 -5.32
C ASN A 50 17.95 17.29 -4.15
N LEU A 51 17.83 16.71 -2.96
CA LEU A 51 17.49 17.42 -1.74
C LEU A 51 18.70 18.16 -1.10
N GLY A 52 19.90 18.01 -1.68
CA GLY A 52 21.14 18.64 -1.17
C GLY A 52 21.64 18.02 0.13
N ILE A 53 21.35 16.74 0.38
CA ILE A 53 21.83 16.03 1.57
C ILE A 53 23.35 15.82 1.46
N PRO A 54 24.13 15.96 2.56
CA PRO A 54 25.57 15.74 2.53
C PRO A 54 25.95 14.30 2.14
N PRO A 55 27.03 14.07 1.36
CA PRO A 55 27.39 12.75 0.82
C PRO A 55 27.48 11.62 1.86
N LYS A 56 28.09 11.88 3.04
CA LYS A 56 28.18 10.90 4.13
C LYS A 56 26.82 10.47 4.69
N GLU A 57 25.86 11.38 4.68
CA GLU A 57 24.50 11.08 5.12
C GLU A 57 23.74 10.33 4.03
N ILE A 58 23.99 10.64 2.75
CA ILE A 58 23.40 9.90 1.62
C ILE A 58 23.79 8.43 1.67
N GLU A 59 25.08 8.11 1.86
CA GLU A 59 25.55 6.71 1.98
C GLU A 59 24.75 5.94 3.05
N LYS A 60 24.59 6.55 4.22
CA LYS A 60 23.83 5.95 5.31
C LYS A 60 22.36 5.78 4.98
N ARG A 61 21.70 6.79 4.37
CA ARG A 61 20.29 6.73 3.99
C ARG A 61 20.03 5.67 2.93
N VAL A 62 20.92 5.52 1.96
CA VAL A 62 20.86 4.49 0.92
C VAL A 62 20.99 3.09 1.54
N GLU A 63 21.95 2.89 2.45
CA GLU A 63 22.10 1.63 3.17
C GLU A 63 20.85 1.28 3.98
N ASP A 64 20.36 2.21 4.79
CA ASP A 64 19.18 2.03 5.63
C ASP A 64 17.91 1.77 4.81
N ALA A 65 17.74 2.47 3.68
CA ALA A 65 16.61 2.31 2.77
C ALA A 65 16.64 0.94 2.07
N LEU A 66 17.76 0.55 1.50
CA LEU A 66 17.90 -0.75 0.83
C LEU A 66 17.75 -1.93 1.80
N LYS A 67 18.23 -1.81 3.04
CA LYS A 67 17.99 -2.81 4.09
C LYS A 67 16.51 -2.88 4.49
N ALA A 68 15.84 -1.76 4.56
CA ALA A 68 14.42 -1.71 4.92
C ALA A 68 13.50 -2.45 3.92
N VAL A 69 13.93 -2.56 2.67
CA VAL A 69 13.19 -3.27 1.61
C VAL A 69 13.84 -4.61 1.19
N ASP A 70 14.81 -5.11 1.95
CA ASP A 70 15.55 -6.36 1.72
C ASP A 70 16.28 -6.40 0.35
N MET A 71 16.84 -5.25 -0.09
CA MET A 71 17.53 -5.11 -1.37
C MET A 71 19.02 -4.75 -1.25
N TRP A 72 19.58 -4.74 -0.04
CA TRP A 72 20.99 -4.35 0.18
C TRP A 72 22.01 -5.16 -0.61
N GLU A 73 21.80 -6.48 -0.73
CA GLU A 73 22.69 -7.35 -1.49
C GLU A 73 22.72 -7.04 -2.99
N PHE A 74 21.68 -6.37 -3.49
CA PHE A 74 21.55 -5.98 -4.90
C PHE A 74 22.04 -4.56 -5.18
N ARG A 75 22.63 -3.84 -4.21
CA ARG A 75 23.02 -2.42 -4.34
C ARG A 75 23.94 -2.11 -5.52
N LYS A 76 24.81 -3.06 -5.90
CA LYS A 76 25.73 -2.95 -7.04
C LYS A 76 25.18 -3.54 -8.34
N SER A 77 23.98 -4.05 -8.33
CA SER A 77 23.34 -4.66 -9.49
C SER A 77 22.80 -3.62 -10.45
N THR A 78 22.65 -4.01 -11.72
CA THR A 78 21.94 -3.22 -12.72
C THR A 78 20.45 -3.52 -12.61
N PRO A 79 19.57 -2.48 -12.49
CA PRO A 79 18.14 -2.69 -12.34
C PRO A 79 17.48 -3.55 -13.42
N HIS A 80 17.97 -3.49 -14.66
CA HIS A 80 17.41 -4.29 -15.77
C HIS A 80 17.52 -5.82 -15.56
N HIS A 81 18.41 -6.29 -14.71
CA HIS A 81 18.55 -7.72 -14.40
C HIS A 81 17.67 -8.20 -13.24
N LEU A 82 16.85 -7.31 -12.69
CA LEU A 82 16.03 -7.60 -11.52
C LEU A 82 14.57 -7.90 -11.91
N SER A 83 13.91 -8.71 -11.09
CA SER A 83 12.47 -8.99 -11.26
C SER A 83 11.62 -7.73 -11.01
N GLY A 84 10.38 -7.72 -11.49
CA GLY A 84 9.45 -6.61 -11.28
C GLY A 84 9.27 -6.28 -9.78
N GLY A 85 9.13 -7.28 -8.92
CA GLY A 85 9.02 -7.07 -7.47
C GLY A 85 10.30 -6.50 -6.84
N GLN A 86 11.48 -6.89 -7.34
CA GLN A 86 12.76 -6.32 -6.90
C GLN A 86 12.89 -4.85 -7.34
N LYS A 87 12.53 -4.54 -8.58
CA LYS A 87 12.50 -3.16 -9.08
C LYS A 87 11.54 -2.29 -8.27
N GLN A 88 10.34 -2.79 -7.96
CA GLN A 88 9.37 -2.07 -7.15
C GLN A 88 9.92 -1.77 -5.75
N ARG A 89 10.59 -2.72 -5.11
CA ARG A 89 11.26 -2.47 -3.82
C ARG A 89 12.38 -1.43 -3.93
N ILE A 90 13.12 -1.39 -5.03
CA ILE A 90 14.13 -0.34 -5.27
C ILE A 90 13.46 1.03 -5.44
N ALA A 91 12.38 1.13 -6.20
CA ALA A 91 11.62 2.37 -6.35
C ALA A 91 11.11 2.88 -4.99
N ILE A 92 10.61 1.97 -4.13
CA ILE A 92 10.24 2.30 -2.75
C ILE A 92 11.46 2.76 -1.94
N ALA A 93 12.61 2.08 -2.05
CA ALA A 93 13.85 2.46 -1.36
C ALA A 93 14.32 3.88 -1.73
N GLY A 94 14.26 4.24 -3.01
CA GLY A 94 14.59 5.58 -3.50
C GLY A 94 13.77 6.67 -2.81
N ILE A 95 12.48 6.40 -2.59
CA ILE A 95 11.60 7.33 -1.87
C ILE A 95 11.91 7.32 -0.36
N ILE A 96 12.10 6.15 0.25
CA ILE A 96 12.41 6.05 1.69
C ILE A 96 13.73 6.74 2.05
N ALA A 97 14.72 6.72 1.16
CA ALA A 97 16.00 7.39 1.36
C ALA A 97 15.86 8.91 1.54
N MET A 98 14.79 9.51 1.04
CA MET A 98 14.44 10.91 1.29
C MET A 98 13.85 11.13 2.69
N GLN A 99 13.47 10.08 3.42
CA GLN A 99 12.86 10.10 4.75
C GLN A 99 11.53 10.87 4.79
N PRO A 100 10.54 10.52 3.95
CA PRO A 100 9.25 11.17 3.94
C PRO A 100 8.42 10.80 5.19
N GLU A 101 7.48 11.67 5.54
CA GLU A 101 6.49 11.41 6.59
C GLU A 101 5.30 10.58 6.07
N CYS A 102 5.03 10.69 4.77
CA CYS A 102 3.95 9.98 4.09
C CYS A 102 4.45 9.36 2.77
N LEU A 103 4.03 8.12 2.52
CA LEU A 103 4.29 7.37 1.29
C LEU A 103 2.98 7.10 0.58
N VAL A 104 2.80 7.67 -0.61
CA VAL A 104 1.65 7.41 -1.49
C VAL A 104 2.08 6.43 -2.57
N LEU A 105 1.37 5.32 -2.72
CA LEU A 105 1.67 4.30 -3.71
C LEU A 105 0.46 4.10 -4.61
N ASP A 106 0.69 4.25 -5.91
CA ASP A 106 -0.34 4.09 -6.94
C ASP A 106 -0.20 2.71 -7.58
N GLU A 107 -1.08 1.79 -7.19
CA GLU A 107 -1.14 0.39 -7.64
C GLU A 107 0.25 -0.33 -7.65
N PRO A 108 1.05 -0.27 -6.58
CA PRO A 108 2.45 -0.72 -6.59
C PRO A 108 2.62 -2.22 -6.82
N THR A 109 1.55 -2.98 -6.80
CA THR A 109 1.53 -4.45 -6.89
C THR A 109 0.88 -4.97 -8.18
N ALA A 110 0.31 -4.10 -9.01
CA ALA A 110 -0.50 -4.49 -10.18
C ALA A 110 0.27 -5.36 -11.19
N MET A 111 1.59 -5.17 -11.31
CA MET A 111 2.45 -5.90 -12.26
C MET A 111 3.18 -7.09 -11.62
N LEU A 112 2.80 -7.49 -10.40
CA LEU A 112 3.52 -8.52 -9.65
C LEU A 112 2.71 -9.82 -9.55
N ASP A 113 3.45 -10.92 -9.43
CA ASP A 113 2.88 -12.22 -9.07
C ASP A 113 2.38 -12.20 -7.59
N PRO A 114 1.58 -13.16 -7.15
CA PRO A 114 1.03 -13.19 -5.80
C PRO A 114 2.09 -13.13 -4.71
N LYS A 115 3.26 -13.76 -4.92
CA LYS A 115 4.37 -13.73 -3.96
C LYS A 115 4.99 -12.34 -3.87
N GLY A 116 5.27 -11.71 -5.01
CA GLY A 116 5.80 -10.35 -5.07
C GLY A 116 4.85 -9.34 -4.42
N ARG A 117 3.53 -9.48 -4.62
CA ARG A 117 2.52 -8.66 -3.94
C ARG A 117 2.62 -8.79 -2.41
N ALA A 118 2.61 -10.03 -1.90
CA ALA A 118 2.69 -10.27 -0.46
C ALA A 118 3.98 -9.67 0.15
N GLU A 119 5.11 -9.75 -0.55
CA GLU A 119 6.38 -9.17 -0.13
C GLU A 119 6.33 -7.63 -0.07
N ILE A 120 5.72 -6.97 -1.06
CA ILE A 120 5.54 -5.51 -1.06
C ILE A 120 4.62 -5.08 0.10
N ILE A 121 3.45 -5.69 0.24
CA ILE A 121 2.49 -5.38 1.32
C ILE A 121 3.13 -5.57 2.70
N SER A 122 3.87 -6.67 2.91
CA SER A 122 4.63 -6.90 4.15
C SER A 122 5.65 -5.78 4.41
N THR A 123 6.35 -5.34 3.37
CA THR A 123 7.31 -4.23 3.46
C THR A 123 6.62 -2.93 3.85
N LEU A 124 5.48 -2.60 3.24
CA LEU A 124 4.71 -1.40 3.58
C LEU A 124 4.22 -1.41 5.04
N HIS A 125 3.71 -2.55 5.50
CA HIS A 125 3.32 -2.70 6.92
C HIS A 125 4.50 -2.50 7.87
N ARG A 126 5.69 -3.05 7.53
CA ARG A 126 6.90 -2.86 8.33
C ARG A 126 7.34 -1.38 8.37
N LEU A 127 7.30 -0.69 7.23
CA LEU A 127 7.60 0.74 7.15
C LEU A 127 6.65 1.59 8.00
N ASN A 128 5.37 1.29 7.96
CA ASN A 128 4.38 1.99 8.77
C ASN A 128 4.61 1.73 10.27
N ARG A 129 4.74 0.46 10.69
CA ARG A 129 4.84 0.08 12.10
C ARG A 129 6.19 0.45 12.73
N ASP A 130 7.29 0.17 12.03
CA ASP A 130 8.65 0.27 12.58
C ASP A 130 9.25 1.67 12.38
N LYS A 131 8.86 2.35 11.30
CA LYS A 131 9.37 3.68 10.95
C LYS A 131 8.37 4.80 11.19
N GLY A 132 7.11 4.50 11.49
CA GLY A 132 6.06 5.48 11.71
C GLY A 132 5.65 6.26 10.45
N ILE A 133 5.98 5.77 9.26
CA ILE A 133 5.63 6.41 7.99
C ILE A 133 4.14 6.19 7.73
N THR A 134 3.40 7.26 7.45
CA THR A 134 2.02 7.13 6.96
C THR A 134 2.03 6.51 5.56
N VAL A 135 1.25 5.44 5.35
CA VAL A 135 1.15 4.78 4.04
C VAL A 135 -0.24 4.98 3.48
N VAL A 136 -0.32 5.57 2.29
CA VAL A 136 -1.54 5.67 1.48
C VAL A 136 -1.38 4.75 0.28
N LEU A 137 -2.12 3.66 0.26
CA LEU A 137 -2.10 2.64 -0.79
C LEU A 137 -3.33 2.78 -1.67
N ILE A 138 -3.14 3.05 -2.97
CA ILE A 138 -4.19 2.99 -3.97
C ILE A 138 -4.11 1.60 -4.59
N THR A 139 -5.20 0.86 -4.52
CA THR A 139 -5.29 -0.52 -5.04
C THR A 139 -6.71 -0.88 -5.44
N HIS A 140 -6.83 -1.83 -6.36
CA HIS A 140 -8.07 -2.51 -6.69
C HIS A 140 -8.10 -3.97 -6.19
N TYR A 141 -7.04 -4.40 -5.47
CA TYR A 141 -6.98 -5.71 -4.84
C TYR A 141 -7.53 -5.63 -3.41
N MET A 142 -8.68 -6.26 -3.17
CA MET A 142 -9.37 -6.16 -1.89
C MET A 142 -8.58 -6.78 -0.74
N GLU A 143 -7.81 -7.83 -1.01
CA GLU A 143 -6.95 -8.48 -0.02
C GLU A 143 -5.88 -7.55 0.55
N GLU A 144 -5.44 -6.55 -0.23
CA GLU A 144 -4.47 -5.55 0.24
C GLU A 144 -5.09 -4.56 1.21
N ALA A 145 -6.40 -4.34 1.10
CA ALA A 145 -7.16 -3.42 1.95
C ALA A 145 -7.76 -4.09 3.21
N GLU A 146 -7.63 -5.41 3.38
CA GLU A 146 -8.18 -6.11 4.55
C GLU A 146 -7.48 -5.75 5.86
N ASN A 147 -6.17 -5.48 5.81
CA ASN A 147 -5.30 -5.33 6.97
C ASN A 147 -4.75 -3.91 7.13
N VAL A 148 -5.48 -2.89 6.69
CA VAL A 148 -5.16 -1.48 6.87
C VAL A 148 -5.98 -0.86 8.02
N ASP A 149 -5.59 0.32 8.48
CA ASP A 149 -6.31 1.01 9.56
C ASP A 149 -7.62 1.65 9.07
N ARG A 150 -7.67 2.08 7.80
CA ARG A 150 -8.78 2.84 7.20
C ARG A 150 -8.86 2.56 5.71
N VAL A 151 -10.08 2.42 5.21
CA VAL A 151 -10.38 2.28 3.78
C VAL A 151 -11.25 3.43 3.32
N ILE A 152 -10.85 4.09 2.23
CA ILE A 152 -11.62 5.10 1.54
C ILE A 152 -12.02 4.52 0.19
N VAL A 153 -13.32 4.45 -0.07
CA VAL A 153 -13.85 3.96 -1.34
C VAL A 153 -14.25 5.15 -2.20
N MET A 154 -13.68 5.21 -3.39
CA MET A 154 -13.98 6.27 -4.37
C MET A 154 -14.72 5.70 -5.57
N ASN A 155 -15.72 6.43 -6.06
CA ASN A 155 -16.42 6.13 -7.30
C ASN A 155 -16.77 7.46 -8.01
N ASP A 156 -16.53 7.54 -9.32
CA ASP A 156 -16.80 8.72 -10.15
C ASP A 156 -16.27 10.06 -9.57
N GLY A 157 -15.12 10.00 -8.87
CA GLY A 157 -14.47 11.18 -8.27
C GLY A 157 -15.05 11.60 -6.92
N GLU A 158 -15.99 10.84 -6.35
CA GLU A 158 -16.59 11.07 -5.04
C GLU A 158 -16.18 9.99 -4.04
N ILE A 159 -16.06 10.40 -2.77
CA ILE A 159 -15.88 9.44 -1.66
C ILE A 159 -17.25 8.88 -1.31
N ILE A 160 -17.46 7.59 -1.58
CA ILE A 160 -18.72 6.93 -1.28
C ILE A 160 -18.72 6.21 0.08
N ALA A 161 -17.55 5.83 0.60
CA ALA A 161 -17.41 5.26 1.93
C ALA A 161 -16.03 5.57 2.51
N ASP A 162 -15.94 5.65 3.84
CA ASP A 162 -14.73 5.97 4.59
C ASP A 162 -14.84 5.41 6.00
N ASP A 163 -14.25 4.25 6.26
CA ASP A 163 -14.30 3.57 7.56
C ASP A 163 -13.21 2.47 7.67
N LYS A 164 -13.26 1.68 8.73
CA LYS A 164 -12.42 0.50 8.91
C LYS A 164 -12.77 -0.60 7.90
N PRO A 165 -11.81 -1.44 7.50
CA PRO A 165 -12.03 -2.51 6.52
C PRO A 165 -13.26 -3.39 6.83
N LYS A 166 -13.44 -3.81 8.09
CA LYS A 166 -14.56 -4.66 8.51
C LYS A 166 -15.93 -4.03 8.25
N VAL A 167 -16.05 -2.72 8.41
CA VAL A 167 -17.29 -1.98 8.15
C VAL A 167 -17.52 -1.86 6.64
N ILE A 168 -16.49 -1.45 5.91
CA ILE A 168 -16.56 -1.26 4.45
C ILE A 168 -16.93 -2.57 3.76
N PHE A 169 -16.23 -3.66 4.03
CA PHE A 169 -16.42 -4.93 3.34
C PHE A 169 -17.64 -5.73 3.79
N SER A 170 -18.28 -5.34 4.92
CA SER A 170 -19.58 -5.93 5.31
C SER A 170 -20.74 -5.45 4.44
N ASP A 171 -20.61 -4.30 3.75
CA ASP A 171 -21.62 -3.76 2.82
C ASP A 171 -21.37 -4.23 1.39
N VAL A 172 -21.43 -5.56 1.20
CA VAL A 172 -21.17 -6.23 -0.08
C VAL A 172 -22.04 -5.70 -1.22
N GLU A 173 -23.34 -5.42 -0.95
CA GLU A 173 -24.25 -4.95 -1.97
C GLU A 173 -23.89 -3.57 -2.50
N ARG A 174 -23.47 -2.67 -1.62
CA ARG A 174 -23.05 -1.31 -2.00
C ARG A 174 -21.81 -1.34 -2.86
N LEU A 175 -20.79 -2.11 -2.47
CA LEU A 175 -19.54 -2.23 -3.22
C LEU A 175 -19.76 -2.84 -4.60
N LYS A 176 -20.56 -3.91 -4.70
CA LYS A 176 -20.90 -4.54 -5.99
C LYS A 176 -21.72 -3.63 -6.91
N LYS A 177 -22.60 -2.78 -6.37
CA LYS A 177 -23.37 -1.79 -7.17
C LYS A 177 -22.49 -0.78 -7.90
N VAL A 178 -21.32 -0.45 -7.34
CA VAL A 178 -20.34 0.47 -7.96
C VAL A 178 -19.23 -0.27 -8.72
N GLY A 179 -19.40 -1.59 -8.95
CA GLY A 179 -18.46 -2.40 -9.73
C GLY A 179 -17.19 -2.79 -9.00
N LEU A 180 -17.13 -2.62 -7.68
CA LEU A 180 -16.02 -3.07 -6.87
C LEU A 180 -16.24 -4.50 -6.41
N ASP A 181 -15.16 -5.24 -6.32
CA ASP A 181 -15.14 -6.57 -5.73
C ASP A 181 -15.06 -6.48 -4.20
N VAL A 182 -15.19 -7.63 -3.52
CA VAL A 182 -15.10 -7.74 -2.07
C VAL A 182 -14.23 -8.95 -1.71
N PRO A 183 -13.62 -8.99 -0.51
CA PRO A 183 -12.91 -10.16 -0.04
C PRO A 183 -13.78 -11.42 -0.13
N GLN A 184 -13.20 -12.54 -0.55
CA GLN A 184 -13.93 -13.81 -0.72
C GLN A 184 -14.63 -14.25 0.57
N THR A 185 -14.01 -14.01 1.72
CA THR A 185 -14.57 -14.29 3.04
C THR A 185 -15.82 -13.47 3.33
N ALA A 186 -15.80 -12.17 3.02
CA ALA A 186 -16.94 -11.28 3.18
C ALA A 186 -18.09 -11.69 2.27
N GLU A 187 -17.80 -12.03 1.01
CA GLU A 187 -18.80 -12.52 0.05
C GLU A 187 -19.45 -13.83 0.50
N LEU A 188 -18.65 -14.79 0.98
CA LEU A 188 -19.13 -16.07 1.50
C LEU A 188 -20.08 -15.86 2.69
N LEU A 189 -19.67 -15.08 3.67
CA LEU A 189 -20.49 -14.83 4.87
C LEU A 189 -21.78 -14.05 4.52
N TYR A 190 -21.70 -13.09 3.61
CA TYR A 190 -22.88 -12.39 3.09
C TYR A 190 -23.87 -13.36 2.45
N ASN A 191 -23.40 -14.27 1.59
CA ASN A 191 -24.25 -15.26 0.94
C ASN A 191 -24.85 -16.27 1.92
N LEU A 192 -24.11 -16.71 2.93
CA LEU A 192 -24.63 -17.58 3.99
C LEU A 192 -25.72 -16.85 4.78
N LYS A 193 -25.49 -15.62 5.20
CA LYS A 193 -26.49 -14.80 5.93
C LYS A 193 -27.76 -14.60 5.11
N LYS A 194 -27.64 -14.35 3.79
CA LYS A 194 -28.78 -14.19 2.87
C LYS A 194 -29.59 -15.50 2.73
N ASN A 195 -28.97 -16.64 2.91
CA ASN A 195 -29.61 -17.96 2.92
C ASN A 195 -30.09 -18.40 4.31
N GLY A 196 -30.10 -17.52 5.32
CA GLY A 196 -30.69 -17.77 6.62
C GLY A 196 -29.74 -18.25 7.70
N PHE A 197 -28.44 -18.41 7.41
CA PHE A 197 -27.45 -18.79 8.43
C PHE A 197 -27.14 -17.61 9.37
N ALA A 198 -27.03 -17.89 10.67
CA ALA A 198 -26.72 -16.90 11.70
C ALA A 198 -25.22 -16.61 11.77
N VAL A 199 -24.66 -15.94 10.75
CA VAL A 199 -23.23 -15.58 10.67
C VAL A 199 -23.02 -14.07 10.74
N ASP A 200 -21.89 -13.64 11.33
CA ASP A 200 -21.43 -12.26 11.33
C ASP A 200 -20.65 -11.96 10.03
N THR A 201 -21.06 -10.96 9.30
CA THR A 201 -20.45 -10.55 8.02
C THR A 201 -19.21 -9.65 8.16
N HIS A 202 -18.78 -9.33 9.38
CA HIS A 202 -17.61 -8.47 9.63
C HIS A 202 -16.29 -9.25 9.71
N ALA A 203 -16.30 -10.56 9.56
CA ALA A 203 -15.09 -11.36 9.52
C ALA A 203 -14.44 -11.27 8.14
N LEU A 204 -13.18 -10.86 8.10
CA LEU A 204 -12.40 -10.73 6.87
C LEU A 204 -11.38 -11.85 6.69
N SER A 205 -10.78 -12.35 7.78
CA SER A 205 -9.82 -13.44 7.69
C SER A 205 -10.52 -14.80 7.53
N ILE A 206 -9.83 -15.72 6.84
CA ILE A 206 -10.30 -17.12 6.68
C ILE A 206 -10.58 -17.76 8.04
N LYS A 207 -9.75 -17.50 9.04
CA LYS A 207 -9.91 -18.02 10.39
C LYS A 207 -11.20 -17.52 11.05
N GLU A 208 -11.43 -16.19 11.05
CA GLU A 208 -12.65 -15.60 11.59
C GLU A 208 -13.90 -16.12 10.86
N ALA A 209 -13.86 -16.24 9.53
CA ALA A 209 -14.97 -16.77 8.74
C ALA A 209 -15.28 -18.24 9.08
N ALA A 210 -14.25 -19.07 9.22
CA ALA A 210 -14.42 -20.47 9.62
C ALA A 210 -15.03 -20.59 11.02
N GLU A 211 -14.60 -19.79 11.98
CA GLU A 211 -15.17 -19.75 13.34
C GLU A 211 -16.67 -19.37 13.31
N GLN A 212 -17.06 -18.40 12.48
CA GLN A 212 -18.46 -18.01 12.30
C GLN A 212 -19.31 -19.15 11.73
N ILE A 213 -18.81 -19.83 10.69
CA ILE A 213 -19.52 -20.93 10.05
C ILE A 213 -19.70 -22.11 10.99
N ILE A 214 -18.66 -22.52 11.71
CA ILE A 214 -18.71 -23.62 12.70
C ILE A 214 -19.72 -23.27 13.81
N SER A 215 -19.69 -22.04 14.30
CA SER A 215 -20.64 -21.60 15.35
C SER A 215 -22.09 -21.63 14.87
N ALA A 216 -22.36 -21.22 13.61
CA ALA A 216 -23.69 -21.26 13.04
C ALA A 216 -24.22 -22.70 12.87
N LEU A 217 -23.38 -23.65 12.43
CA LEU A 217 -23.75 -25.07 12.28
C LEU A 217 -24.11 -25.72 13.63
N HIS A 218 -23.35 -25.44 14.70
CA HIS A 218 -23.66 -25.96 16.03
C HIS A 218 -24.91 -25.35 16.67
N SER A 219 -25.37 -24.19 16.21
CA SER A 219 -26.59 -23.56 16.68
C SER A 219 -27.87 -24.16 16.06
N GLU A 220 -27.77 -24.78 14.89
CA GLU A 220 -28.89 -25.47 14.21
C GLU A 220 -29.14 -26.90 14.73
N GLU A 221 -28.17 -27.49 15.45
CA GLU A 221 -28.31 -28.83 16.02
C GLU A 221 -29.05 -28.85 17.42
N LYS A 222 -29.50 -27.70 17.89
CA LYS A 222 -30.25 -27.55 19.14
C LYS A 222 -31.70 -27.13 18.88
#